data_d627674e8f77f706dcf77e7189d7c627
#
_entry.id   d627674e8f77f706dcf77e7189d7c627
#
_cell.length_a   1.000
_cell.length_b   1.000
_cell.length_c   1.000
_cell.angle_alpha   90.00
_cell.angle_beta   90.00
_cell.angle_gamma   90.00
#
_symmetry.space_group_name_H-M   'P 1'
#
loop_
_entity.id
_entity.type
_entity.pdbx_description
1 polymer ?
#
loop_
_entity_poly.entity_id
_entity_poly.type
_entity_poly.pdbx_seq_one_letter_code
_entity_poly.pdbx_strand_id
1 'polypeptide(L)'
;MTIEATANTSRLLTLGLVCSWLAACGDPPAPPEEAVRAWVAKGQQAAEKKDRRALVKMISPAYTDSRGNSRDEIENLFRLYFLRQHSIALLTKIEEVRVFDDSAAELELTVGMAGTHNGVLGFSADAYRFEMELERDGNDWLLISGRWGEIGGEIH
;
A
#
# COMPACT_ATOMS: atom_id res chain seq x y z
N MET A 1 88.97 18.01 -13.35
CA MET A 1 88.85 17.34 -12.04
C MET A 1 87.41 17.57 -11.60
N THR A 2 86.71 16.52 -11.71
CA THR A 2 85.25 16.25 -11.62
C THR A 2 84.65 16.52 -10.26
N ILE A 3 83.46 17.12 -10.21
CA ILE A 3 82.52 16.89 -9.12
C ILE A 3 81.11 16.95 -9.74
N GLU A 4 80.48 15.80 -9.66
CA GLU A 4 79.09 15.57 -10.08
C GLU A 4 78.11 16.11 -9.05
N ALA A 5 77.07 16.79 -9.51
CA ALA A 5 75.94 17.20 -8.72
C ALA A 5 74.77 16.23 -9.02
N THR A 6 74.43 15.41 -8.09
CA THR A 6 73.28 14.52 -8.10
C THR A 6 72.02 15.30 -7.77
N ALA A 7 71.11 15.43 -8.74
CA ALA A 7 69.79 15.96 -8.56
C ALA A 7 68.86 14.90 -7.88
N ASN A 8 68.35 15.24 -6.70
CA ASN A 8 67.40 14.42 -5.98
C ASN A 8 65.97 14.90 -6.32
N THR A 9 65.31 14.15 -7.17
CA THR A 9 63.94 14.46 -7.58
C THR A 9 62.99 13.80 -6.58
N SER A 10 62.56 14.56 -5.58
CA SER A 10 61.50 14.15 -4.66
C SER A 10 60.14 14.16 -5.37
N ARG A 11 59.65 12.99 -5.71
CA ARG A 11 58.30 12.79 -6.18
C ARG A 11 57.33 12.83 -5.00
N LEU A 12 56.65 13.95 -4.85
CA LEU A 12 55.46 14.08 -4.01
C LEU A 12 54.30 13.29 -4.64
N LEU A 13 54.06 12.12 -4.09
CA LEU A 13 52.85 11.36 -4.34
C LEU A 13 51.68 12.07 -3.58
N THR A 14 50.93 12.87 -4.28
CA THR A 14 49.67 13.41 -3.78
C THR A 14 48.63 12.30 -3.84
N LEU A 15 48.42 11.60 -2.73
CA LEU A 15 47.33 10.63 -2.59
C LEU A 15 46.00 11.37 -2.50
N GLY A 16 45.32 11.51 -3.62
CA GLY A 16 43.99 12.08 -3.71
C GLY A 16 42.97 11.15 -3.07
N LEU A 17 42.58 11.47 -1.82
CA LEU A 17 41.47 10.83 -1.13
C LEU A 17 40.17 11.26 -1.82
N VAL A 18 39.73 10.47 -2.78
CA VAL A 18 38.41 10.60 -3.40
C VAL A 18 37.39 10.12 -2.37
N CYS A 19 36.86 11.04 -1.57
CA CYS A 19 35.65 10.79 -0.79
C CYS A 19 34.49 10.65 -1.76
N SER A 20 34.19 9.39 -2.13
CA SER A 20 32.93 9.03 -2.79
C SER A 20 31.80 9.25 -1.79
N TRP A 21 31.16 10.39 -1.84
CA TRP A 21 29.88 10.64 -1.19
C TRP A 21 28.84 9.81 -1.96
N LEU A 22 28.59 8.60 -1.49
CA LEU A 22 27.39 7.87 -1.83
C LEU A 22 26.23 8.65 -1.22
N ALA A 23 25.71 9.61 -1.99
CA ALA A 23 24.40 10.19 -1.73
C ALA A 23 23.41 9.03 -1.83
N ALA A 24 23.03 8.47 -0.69
CA ALA A 24 21.84 7.66 -0.58
C ALA A 24 20.65 8.60 -0.85
N CYS A 25 20.35 8.82 -2.13
CA CYS A 25 19.09 9.41 -2.57
C CYS A 25 17.99 8.37 -2.28
N GLY A 26 17.55 8.29 -1.04
CA GLY A 26 16.23 7.80 -0.76
C GLY A 26 15.29 8.89 -1.30
N ASP A 27 14.35 8.51 -2.17
CA ASP A 27 13.30 9.42 -2.58
C ASP A 27 12.61 9.97 -1.30
N PRO A 28 12.29 11.26 -1.26
CA PRO A 28 11.53 11.80 -0.14
C PRO A 28 10.24 11.00 0.01
N PRO A 29 9.76 10.75 1.25
CA PRO A 29 8.52 10.02 1.45
C PRO A 29 7.41 10.69 0.66
N ALA A 30 6.60 9.88 -0.02
CA ALA A 30 5.47 10.37 -0.80
C ALA A 30 4.54 11.22 0.09
N PRO A 31 3.89 12.26 -0.45
CA PRO A 31 2.87 12.99 0.27
C PRO A 31 1.84 12.03 0.87
N PRO A 32 1.31 12.29 2.08
CA PRO A 32 0.41 11.36 2.77
C PRO A 32 -0.80 10.95 1.94
N GLU A 33 -1.40 11.86 1.19
CA GLU A 33 -2.52 11.55 0.29
C GLU A 33 -2.10 10.57 -0.82
N GLU A 34 -0.93 10.75 -1.42
CA GLU A 34 -0.41 9.85 -2.44
C GLU A 34 -0.11 8.46 -1.85
N ALA A 35 0.40 8.41 -0.62
CA ALA A 35 0.61 7.16 0.10
C ALA A 35 -0.71 6.41 0.38
N VAL A 36 -1.80 7.11 0.71
CA VAL A 36 -3.14 6.52 0.85
C VAL A 36 -3.66 6.00 -0.50
N ARG A 37 -3.48 6.75 -1.59
CA ARG A 37 -3.84 6.28 -2.94
C ARG A 37 -3.04 5.03 -3.35
N ALA A 38 -1.76 4.98 -3.04
CA ALA A 38 -0.92 3.80 -3.26
C ALA A 38 -1.36 2.60 -2.40
N TRP A 39 -1.80 2.85 -1.16
CA TRP A 39 -2.39 1.83 -0.29
C TRP A 39 -3.63 1.21 -0.93
N VAL A 40 -4.55 2.00 -1.51
CA VAL A 40 -5.72 1.49 -2.24
C VAL A 40 -5.30 0.60 -3.42
N ALA A 41 -4.35 1.06 -4.24
CA ALA A 41 -3.85 0.28 -5.37
C ALA A 41 -3.22 -1.06 -4.94
N LYS A 42 -2.47 -1.06 -3.82
CA LYS A 42 -1.91 -2.28 -3.22
C LYS A 42 -3.01 -3.24 -2.77
N GLY A 43 -4.07 -2.72 -2.13
CA GLY A 43 -5.22 -3.52 -1.70
C GLY A 43 -5.96 -4.14 -2.87
N GLN A 44 -6.21 -3.38 -3.94
CA GLN A 44 -6.81 -3.89 -5.17
C GLN A 44 -6.00 -5.04 -5.75
N GLN A 45 -4.69 -4.86 -5.93
CA GLN A 45 -3.81 -5.91 -6.46
C GLN A 45 -3.80 -7.17 -5.60
N ALA A 46 -3.78 -7.01 -4.28
CA ALA A 46 -3.81 -8.13 -3.34
C ALA A 46 -5.13 -8.90 -3.44
N ALA A 47 -6.27 -8.21 -3.56
CA ALA A 47 -7.58 -8.83 -3.71
C ALA A 47 -7.71 -9.58 -5.04
N GLU A 48 -7.27 -9.00 -6.17
CA GLU A 48 -7.29 -9.65 -7.48
C GLU A 48 -6.40 -10.91 -7.53
N LYS A 49 -5.26 -10.88 -6.81
CA LYS A 49 -4.38 -12.05 -6.62
C LYS A 49 -4.88 -13.03 -5.56
N LYS A 50 -5.97 -12.72 -4.88
CA LYS A 50 -6.49 -13.45 -3.72
C LYS A 50 -5.44 -13.64 -2.60
N ASP A 51 -4.53 -12.66 -2.48
CA ASP A 51 -3.50 -12.64 -1.43
C ASP A 51 -4.09 -12.13 -0.11
N ARG A 52 -4.75 -13.06 0.60
CA ARG A 52 -5.34 -12.79 1.90
C ARG A 52 -4.31 -12.25 2.91
N ARG A 53 -3.09 -12.77 2.89
CA ARG A 53 -2.05 -12.34 3.86
C ARG A 53 -1.66 -10.90 3.65
N ALA A 54 -1.53 -10.47 2.38
CA ALA A 54 -1.25 -9.08 2.06
C ALA A 54 -2.39 -8.17 2.52
N LEU A 55 -3.66 -8.56 2.28
CA LEU A 55 -4.83 -7.78 2.73
C LEU A 55 -4.90 -7.66 4.25
N VAL A 56 -4.71 -8.75 4.97
CA VAL A 56 -4.76 -8.74 6.45
C VAL A 56 -3.66 -7.88 7.06
N LYS A 57 -2.49 -7.80 6.45
CA LYS A 57 -1.41 -6.89 6.88
C LYS A 57 -1.75 -5.40 6.71
N MET A 58 -2.72 -5.08 5.87
CA MET A 58 -3.20 -3.71 5.67
C MET A 58 -4.28 -3.31 6.69
N ILE A 59 -4.68 -4.21 7.58
CA ILE A 59 -5.71 -3.99 8.59
C ILE A 59 -5.04 -3.94 9.96
N SER A 60 -5.38 -2.91 10.73
CA SER A 60 -4.90 -2.75 12.12
C SER A 60 -5.33 -3.92 13.02
N PRO A 61 -4.48 -4.35 13.96
CA PRO A 61 -4.91 -5.28 15.01
C PRO A 61 -6.10 -4.78 15.83
N ALA A 62 -6.27 -3.46 15.93
CA ALA A 62 -7.37 -2.80 16.65
C ALA A 62 -8.61 -2.54 15.79
N TYR A 63 -8.64 -3.05 14.57
CA TYR A 63 -9.76 -2.83 13.63
C TYR A 63 -11.10 -3.27 14.19
N THR A 64 -12.10 -2.41 14.01
CA THR A 64 -13.51 -2.74 14.23
C THR A 64 -14.35 -1.97 13.20
N ASP A 65 -15.24 -2.65 12.49
CA ASP A 65 -16.15 -2.01 11.57
C ASP A 65 -17.51 -1.65 12.20
N SER A 66 -18.36 -0.99 11.45
CA SER A 66 -19.71 -0.60 11.88
C SER A 66 -20.63 -1.77 12.20
N ARG A 67 -20.32 -2.97 11.74
CA ARG A 67 -21.06 -4.21 12.04
C ARG A 67 -20.48 -4.99 13.22
N GLY A 68 -19.40 -4.46 13.81
CA GLY A 68 -18.70 -5.08 14.93
C GLY A 68 -17.72 -6.18 14.53
N ASN A 69 -17.38 -6.32 13.24
CA ASN A 69 -16.39 -7.29 12.83
C ASN A 69 -14.99 -6.83 13.21
N SER A 70 -14.24 -7.72 13.79
CA SER A 70 -12.81 -7.59 14.06
C SER A 70 -11.96 -7.93 12.81
N ARG A 71 -10.66 -7.66 12.89
CA ARG A 71 -9.69 -8.06 11.86
C ARG A 71 -9.76 -9.55 11.51
N ASP A 72 -9.91 -10.43 12.50
CA ASP A 72 -9.97 -11.88 12.30
C ASP A 72 -11.25 -12.30 11.57
N GLU A 73 -12.38 -11.61 11.83
CA GLU A 73 -13.63 -11.83 11.13
C GLU A 73 -13.54 -11.38 9.68
N ILE A 74 -12.89 -10.25 9.40
CA ILE A 74 -12.60 -9.80 8.03
C ILE A 74 -11.67 -10.78 7.32
N GLU A 75 -10.65 -11.32 7.97
CA GLU A 75 -9.80 -12.37 7.39
C GLU A 75 -10.62 -13.61 7.01
N ASN A 76 -11.57 -14.02 7.84
CA ASN A 76 -12.47 -15.13 7.54
C ASN A 76 -13.39 -14.82 6.36
N LEU A 77 -13.91 -13.59 6.24
CA LEU A 77 -14.70 -13.15 5.09
C LEU A 77 -13.88 -13.24 3.79
N PHE A 78 -12.63 -12.74 3.79
CA PHE A 78 -11.74 -12.89 2.63
C PHE A 78 -11.53 -14.35 2.25
N ARG A 79 -11.28 -15.21 3.23
CA ARG A 79 -11.09 -16.64 2.99
C ARG A 79 -12.32 -17.28 2.31
N LEU A 80 -13.52 -17.01 2.82
CA LEU A 80 -14.75 -17.55 2.27
C LEU A 80 -15.03 -17.00 0.87
N TYR A 81 -14.81 -15.70 0.66
CA TYR A 81 -15.00 -15.06 -0.63
C TYR A 81 -14.04 -15.62 -1.68
N PHE A 82 -12.75 -15.72 -1.37
CA PHE A 82 -11.73 -16.24 -2.29
C PHE A 82 -11.89 -17.71 -2.65
N LEU A 83 -12.48 -18.50 -1.77
CA LEU A 83 -12.81 -19.90 -2.06
C LEU A 83 -13.96 -20.04 -3.09
N ARG A 84 -14.89 -19.08 -3.09
CA ARG A 84 -16.05 -19.11 -3.98
C ARG A 84 -15.77 -18.55 -5.37
N GLN A 85 -14.81 -17.64 -5.48
CA GLN A 85 -14.48 -16.98 -6.73
C GLN A 85 -13.35 -17.71 -7.45
N HIS A 86 -13.51 -17.99 -8.73
CA HIS A 86 -12.43 -18.50 -9.58
C HIS A 86 -11.46 -17.35 -9.93
N SER A 87 -11.99 -16.23 -10.38
CA SER A 87 -11.24 -15.00 -10.67
C SER A 87 -11.94 -13.80 -10.05
N ILE A 88 -11.17 -12.76 -9.75
CA ILE A 88 -11.66 -11.50 -9.23
C ILE A 88 -11.02 -10.40 -10.07
N ALA A 89 -11.83 -9.50 -10.60
CA ALA A 89 -11.40 -8.26 -11.20
C ALA A 89 -12.07 -7.10 -10.47
N LEU A 90 -11.31 -6.08 -10.11
CA LEU A 90 -11.78 -4.91 -9.39
C LEU A 90 -11.60 -3.65 -10.23
N LEU A 91 -12.57 -2.77 -10.14
CA LEU A 91 -12.47 -1.40 -10.64
C LEU A 91 -12.67 -0.47 -9.44
N THR A 92 -11.60 0.15 -8.99
CA THR A 92 -11.63 1.04 -7.83
C THR A 92 -11.62 2.50 -8.29
N LYS A 93 -12.56 3.29 -7.79
CA LYS A 93 -12.61 4.74 -7.97
C LYS A 93 -12.52 5.39 -6.59
N ILE A 94 -11.47 6.16 -6.34
CA ILE A 94 -11.35 6.97 -5.14
C ILE A 94 -12.18 8.22 -5.34
N GLU A 95 -13.17 8.43 -4.48
CA GLU A 95 -14.05 9.59 -4.51
C GLU A 95 -13.43 10.74 -3.72
N GLU A 96 -12.94 10.45 -2.51
CA GLU A 96 -12.33 11.44 -1.63
C GLU A 96 -11.20 10.82 -0.78
N VAL A 97 -10.16 11.61 -0.51
CA VAL A 97 -9.13 11.32 0.49
C VAL A 97 -8.96 12.56 1.35
N ARG A 98 -9.09 12.43 2.65
CA ARG A 98 -8.82 13.48 3.63
C ARG A 98 -7.74 13.00 4.58
N VAL A 99 -6.64 13.72 4.70
CA VAL A 99 -5.54 13.39 5.62
C VAL A 99 -5.53 14.39 6.77
N PHE A 100 -5.37 13.89 7.98
CA PHE A 100 -5.35 14.66 9.23
C PHE A 100 -3.99 14.47 9.91
N ASP A 101 -3.26 15.57 10.13
CA ASP A 101 -1.99 15.62 10.85
C ASP A 101 -0.96 14.55 10.43
N ASP A 102 -0.97 14.12 9.16
CA ASP A 102 -0.12 13.07 8.58
C ASP A 102 -0.21 11.70 9.29
N SER A 103 -1.13 11.53 10.23
CA SER A 103 -1.25 10.33 11.07
C SER A 103 -2.57 9.58 10.92
N ALA A 104 -3.60 10.23 10.42
CA ALA A 104 -4.91 9.64 10.17
C ALA A 104 -5.43 10.07 8.80
N ALA A 105 -6.26 9.25 8.19
CA ALA A 105 -6.93 9.58 6.93
C ALA A 105 -8.33 8.98 6.87
N GLU A 106 -9.22 9.71 6.22
CA GLU A 106 -10.53 9.22 5.77
C GLU A 106 -10.49 9.01 4.26
N LEU A 107 -11.09 7.93 3.82
CA LEU A 107 -11.10 7.51 2.43
C LEU A 107 -12.51 7.09 2.03
N GLU A 108 -13.03 7.69 0.97
CA GLU A 108 -14.24 7.24 0.31
C GLU A 108 -13.90 6.66 -1.06
N LEU A 109 -14.37 5.44 -1.32
CA LEU A 109 -14.17 4.80 -2.61
C LEU A 109 -15.36 3.97 -3.06
N THR A 110 -15.50 3.87 -4.37
CA THR A 110 -16.41 2.96 -5.04
C THR A 110 -15.61 1.80 -5.63
N VAL A 111 -16.05 0.57 -5.39
CA VAL A 111 -15.43 -0.64 -5.94
C VAL A 111 -16.45 -1.41 -6.74
N GLY A 112 -16.25 -1.46 -8.06
CA GLY A 112 -16.90 -2.42 -8.93
C GLY A 112 -16.17 -3.76 -8.85
N MET A 113 -16.90 -4.84 -8.64
CA MET A 113 -16.36 -6.19 -8.58
C MET A 113 -16.98 -7.03 -9.69
N ALA A 114 -16.12 -7.70 -10.45
CA ALA A 114 -16.51 -8.70 -11.43
C ALA A 114 -15.82 -10.02 -11.10
N GLY A 115 -16.56 -11.12 -11.11
CA GLY A 115 -16.03 -12.43 -10.79
C GLY A 115 -16.70 -13.55 -11.58
N THR A 116 -15.98 -14.64 -11.74
CA THR A 116 -16.53 -15.92 -12.24
C THR A 116 -16.60 -16.90 -11.10
N HIS A 117 -17.76 -17.57 -10.95
CA HIS A 117 -17.98 -18.56 -9.92
C HIS A 117 -17.57 -19.95 -10.41
N ASN A 118 -17.10 -20.80 -9.49
CA ASN A 118 -16.84 -22.19 -9.77
C ASN A 118 -18.16 -22.93 -10.08
N GLY A 119 -18.32 -23.43 -11.29
CA GLY A 119 -19.36 -24.41 -11.65
C GLY A 119 -20.62 -23.88 -12.35
N VAL A 120 -20.75 -22.59 -12.60
CA VAL A 120 -21.83 -22.02 -13.42
C VAL A 120 -21.23 -20.98 -14.36
N LEU A 121 -21.67 -20.98 -15.62
CA LEU A 121 -21.42 -19.88 -16.56
C LEU A 121 -22.19 -18.65 -16.05
N GLY A 122 -21.71 -18.04 -14.97
CA GLY A 122 -22.29 -16.88 -14.31
C GLY A 122 -21.22 -15.81 -14.09
N PHE A 123 -21.44 -14.65 -14.69
CA PHE A 123 -20.72 -13.43 -14.41
C PHE A 123 -21.54 -12.67 -13.36
N SER A 124 -20.95 -12.34 -12.20
CA SER A 124 -21.53 -11.39 -11.27
C SER A 124 -20.78 -10.07 -11.36
N ALA A 125 -21.52 -8.98 -11.40
CA ALA A 125 -21.01 -7.64 -11.32
C ALA A 125 -21.74 -6.92 -10.18
N ASP A 126 -21.02 -6.60 -9.14
CA ASP A 126 -21.53 -5.88 -7.98
C ASP A 126 -20.73 -4.60 -7.79
N ALA A 127 -21.34 -3.57 -7.23
CA ALA A 127 -20.64 -2.34 -6.93
C ALA A 127 -20.98 -1.88 -5.51
N TYR A 128 -19.94 -1.53 -4.77
CA TYR A 128 -20.00 -1.15 -3.36
C TYR A 128 -19.37 0.22 -3.14
N ARG A 129 -19.96 0.96 -2.20
CA ARG A 129 -19.31 2.14 -1.62
C ARG A 129 -18.67 1.74 -0.31
N PHE A 130 -17.47 2.25 -0.09
CA PHE A 130 -16.71 2.08 1.14
C PHE A 130 -16.37 3.46 1.70
N GLU A 131 -16.54 3.60 3.01
CA GLU A 131 -16.00 4.69 3.82
C GLU A 131 -15.05 4.06 4.83
N MET A 132 -13.80 4.47 4.81
CA MET A 132 -12.73 3.86 5.57
C MET A 132 -11.96 4.89 6.37
N GLU A 133 -11.54 4.51 7.57
CA GLU A 133 -10.63 5.28 8.41
C GLU A 133 -9.30 4.54 8.49
N LEU A 134 -8.23 5.29 8.26
CA LEU A 134 -6.86 4.78 8.25
C LEU A 134 -6.06 5.46 9.35
N GLU A 135 -5.16 4.72 9.98
CA GLU A 135 -4.12 5.24 10.87
C GLU A 135 -2.74 4.96 10.27
N ARG A 136 -1.77 5.80 10.62
CA ARG A 136 -0.39 5.59 10.21
C ARG A 136 0.38 4.89 11.31
N ASP A 137 0.96 3.74 10.99
CA ASP A 137 1.89 3.00 11.83
C ASP A 137 3.29 3.01 11.19
N GLY A 138 4.16 3.87 11.70
CA GLY A 138 5.47 4.11 11.10
C GLY A 138 5.34 4.68 9.68
N ASN A 139 5.72 3.88 8.68
CA ASN A 139 5.64 4.25 7.26
C ASN A 139 4.41 3.64 6.55
N ASP A 140 3.66 2.79 7.21
CA ASP A 140 2.51 2.10 6.62
C ASP A 140 1.18 2.73 7.06
N TRP A 141 0.20 2.67 6.18
CA TRP A 141 -1.19 2.98 6.49
C TRP A 141 -1.93 1.69 6.83
N LEU A 142 -2.71 1.70 7.91
CA LEU A 142 -3.52 0.57 8.36
C LEU A 142 -4.99 0.97 8.47
N LEU A 143 -5.88 0.12 8.01
CA LEU A 143 -7.32 0.28 8.16
C LEU A 143 -7.71 0.04 9.61
N ILE A 144 -8.35 1.02 10.27
CA ILE A 144 -8.82 0.91 11.66
C ILE A 144 -10.32 0.78 11.77
N SER A 145 -11.07 1.29 10.79
CA SER A 145 -12.52 1.23 10.77
C SER A 145 -13.04 1.29 9.32
N GLY A 146 -14.26 0.80 9.11
CA GLY A 146 -14.89 0.90 7.81
C GLY A 146 -16.40 0.69 7.84
N ARG A 147 -17.06 1.27 6.86
CA ARG A 147 -18.47 1.04 6.53
C ARG A 147 -18.58 0.76 5.05
N TRP A 148 -19.46 -0.14 4.67
CA TRP A 148 -19.69 -0.41 3.26
C TRP A 148 -21.12 -0.89 3.00
N GLY A 149 -21.56 -0.70 1.78
CA GLY A 149 -22.86 -1.15 1.30
C GLY A 149 -22.91 -1.15 -0.23
N GLU A 150 -23.90 -1.83 -0.78
CA GLU A 150 -24.17 -1.78 -2.22
C GLU A 150 -24.54 -0.38 -2.66
N ILE A 151 -24.17 -0.01 -3.90
CA ILE A 151 -24.54 1.31 -4.44
C ILE A 151 -26.07 1.41 -4.53
N GLY A 152 -26.63 2.44 -3.89
CA GLY A 152 -28.08 2.65 -3.79
C GLY A 152 -28.73 1.99 -2.58
N GLY A 153 -27.98 1.23 -1.78
CA GLY A 153 -28.37 0.68 -0.49
C GLY A 153 -27.87 1.51 0.70
N GLU A 154 -28.23 1.08 1.89
CA GLU A 154 -27.69 1.67 3.12
C GLU A 154 -26.23 1.23 3.34
N ILE A 155 -25.41 2.17 3.82
CA ILE A 155 -24.03 1.91 4.22
C ILE A 155 -24.04 1.56 5.70
N HIS A 156 -23.51 0.43 6.05
CA HIS A 156 -23.45 -0.10 7.42
C HIS A 156 -22.04 -0.27 7.91
#